data_1e0302b87aeff6dd544eb4b7f67c8526
#
_entry.id   1e0302b87aeff6dd544eb4b7f67c8526
#
_cell.length_a   1.000
_cell.length_b   1.000
_cell.length_c   1.000
_cell.angle_alpha   90.00
_cell.angle_beta   90.00
_cell.angle_gamma   90.00
#
_symmetry.space_group_name_H-M   'P 1'
#
loop_
_entity.id
_entity.type
_entity.pdbx_description
1 polymer ?
#
loop_
_entity_poly.entity_id
_entity_poly.type
_entity_poly.pdbx_seq_one_letter_code
_entity_poly.pdbx_strand_id
1 'polypeptide(L)' 'NPTKNILNIVSGLDNVEHILYDLTGKILIQRSNSNQVDLTRFSNGVYLLEIWHDGKFYRSKIIKE' A
#
# COMPACT_ATOMS: atom_id res chain seq x y z
N ASN A 1 7.06 -9.43 -0.97
CA ASN A 1 5.95 -10.25 -0.47
C ASN A 1 4.89 -10.41 -1.54
N PRO A 2 4.71 -11.61 -2.08
CA PRO A 2 3.56 -11.86 -2.92
C PRO A 2 2.27 -11.72 -2.13
N THR A 3 1.28 -11.10 -2.72
CA THR A 3 -0.04 -10.99 -2.11
C THR A 3 -1.09 -11.16 -3.19
N LYS A 4 -2.28 -11.62 -2.81
CA LYS A 4 -3.33 -11.86 -3.79
C LYS A 4 -4.34 -10.72 -3.82
N ASN A 5 -5.02 -10.46 -2.72
CA ASN A 5 -6.15 -9.54 -2.73
C ASN A 5 -5.99 -8.39 -1.74
N ILE A 6 -5.75 -8.71 -0.48
CA ILE A 6 -5.69 -7.70 0.57
C ILE A 6 -4.37 -7.81 1.31
N LEU A 7 -3.69 -6.71 1.39
CA LEU A 7 -2.46 -6.59 2.18
C LEU A 7 -2.82 -5.91 3.49
N ASN A 8 -2.48 -6.55 4.59
CA ASN A 8 -2.68 -5.96 5.91
C ASN A 8 -1.43 -5.21 6.33
N ILE A 9 -1.62 -3.97 6.76
CA ILE A 9 -0.54 -3.18 7.33
C ILE A 9 -0.55 -3.46 8.83
N VAL A 10 0.45 -4.19 9.28
CA VAL A 10 0.57 -4.52 10.69
C VAL A 10 1.14 -3.30 11.40
N SER A 11 0.27 -2.58 12.09
CA SER A 11 0.72 -1.46 12.87
C SER A 11 -0.22 -1.31 14.06
N GLY A 12 0.26 -1.07 15.22
CA GLY A 12 -0.55 -0.60 16.31
C GLY A 12 -0.62 0.92 16.30
N LEU A 13 -0.51 1.52 15.13
CA LEU A 13 -0.33 2.96 14.97
C LEU A 13 -1.63 3.63 14.56
N ASP A 14 -1.87 4.80 15.11
CA ASP A 14 -2.96 5.68 14.68
C ASP A 14 -2.44 6.61 13.58
N ASN A 15 -3.37 7.16 12.81
CA ASN A 15 -3.06 8.18 11.80
C ASN A 15 -2.07 7.69 10.75
N VAL A 16 -2.29 6.48 10.28
CA VAL A 16 -1.48 5.92 9.20
C VAL A 16 -2.15 6.24 7.87
N GLU A 17 -1.37 6.81 6.96
CA GLU A 17 -1.80 7.03 5.59
C GLU A 17 -1.01 6.10 4.68
N HIS A 18 -1.67 5.52 3.68
CA HIS A 18 -0.96 4.74 2.70
C HIS A 18 -1.31 5.19 1.30
N ILE A 19 -0.32 5.07 0.42
CA ILE A 19 -0.46 5.42 -0.99
C ILE A 19 0.13 4.26 -1.79
N LEU A 20 -0.66 3.77 -2.75
CA LEU A 20 -0.20 2.73 -3.66
C LEU A 20 0.06 3.35 -5.02
N TYR A 21 1.24 3.09 -5.57
CA TYR A 21 1.64 3.56 -6.89
C TYR A 21 1.87 2.39 -7.83
N ASP A 22 1.64 2.60 -9.11
CA ASP A 22 2.18 1.70 -10.11
C ASP A 22 3.65 2.06 -10.37
N LEU A 23 4.31 1.31 -11.24
CA LEU A 23 5.74 1.52 -11.48
C LEU A 23 6.03 2.79 -12.28
N THR A 24 5.00 3.41 -12.87
CA THR A 24 5.19 4.69 -13.55
C THR A 24 5.08 5.88 -12.61
N GLY A 25 4.71 5.62 -11.34
CA GLY A 25 4.52 6.66 -10.36
C GLY A 25 3.10 7.18 -10.24
N LYS A 26 2.17 6.55 -10.95
CA LYS A 26 0.76 6.95 -10.88
C LYS A 26 0.16 6.46 -9.58
N ILE A 27 -0.57 7.35 -8.88
CA ILE A 27 -1.27 7.00 -7.66
C ILE A 27 -2.51 6.18 -8.00
N LEU A 28 -2.60 5.01 -7.41
CA LEU A 28 -3.73 4.10 -7.60
C LEU A 28 -4.68 4.12 -6.42
N ILE A 29 -4.15 4.22 -5.21
CA ILE A 29 -4.92 4.26 -3.97
C ILE A 29 -4.28 5.29 -3.05
N GLN A 30 -5.13 6.04 -2.35
CA GLN A 30 -4.68 6.92 -1.28
C GLN A 30 -5.73 6.89 -0.19
N ARG A 31 -5.35 6.43 1.01
CA ARG A 31 -6.26 6.25 2.12
C ARG A 31 -5.61 6.70 3.41
N SER A 32 -6.42 7.23 4.31
CA SER A 32 -6.00 7.62 5.65
C SER A 32 -6.67 6.72 6.68
N ASN A 33 -5.96 6.44 7.76
CA ASN A 33 -6.47 5.68 8.89
C ASN A 33 -6.98 4.30 8.49
N SER A 34 -6.28 3.66 7.57
CA SER A 34 -6.64 2.33 7.09
C SER A 34 -5.46 1.39 7.24
N ASN A 35 -5.73 0.20 7.75
CA ASN A 35 -4.73 -0.85 7.92
C ASN A 35 -4.76 -1.88 6.81
N GLN A 36 -5.54 -1.66 5.77
CA GLN A 36 -5.67 -2.62 4.68
C GLN A 36 -5.50 -1.94 3.35
N VAL A 37 -4.78 -2.61 2.46
CA VAL A 37 -4.63 -2.20 1.08
C VAL A 37 -5.36 -3.22 0.22
N ASP A 38 -6.44 -2.80 -0.42
CA ASP A 38 -7.26 -3.69 -1.25
C ASP A 38 -6.73 -3.69 -2.67
N LEU A 39 -6.15 -4.80 -3.08
CA LEU A 39 -5.56 -4.97 -4.40
C LEU A 39 -6.44 -5.74 -5.36
N THR A 40 -7.68 -6.06 -4.96
CA THR A 40 -8.54 -6.93 -5.76
C THR A 40 -8.84 -6.38 -7.14
N ARG A 41 -8.88 -5.05 -7.27
CA ARG A 41 -9.22 -4.40 -8.55
C ARG A 41 -8.03 -4.25 -9.50
N PHE A 42 -6.84 -4.59 -9.05
CA PHE A 42 -5.64 -4.39 -9.85
C PHE A 42 -5.16 -5.71 -10.41
N SER A 43 -4.55 -5.64 -11.59
CA SER A 43 -4.00 -6.83 -12.23
C SER A 43 -2.76 -7.30 -11.49
N ASN A 44 -2.38 -8.54 -11.73
CA ASN A 44 -1.13 -9.07 -11.20
C ASN A 44 0.04 -8.23 -11.69
N GLY A 45 0.98 -7.99 -10.82
CA GLY A 45 2.11 -7.17 -11.18
C GLY A 45 2.82 -6.60 -9.96
N VAL A 46 3.66 -5.62 -10.22
CA VAL A 46 4.51 -5.00 -9.20
C VAL A 46 4.00 -3.60 -8.93
N TYR A 47 3.91 -3.27 -7.65
CA TYR A 47 3.42 -1.97 -7.18
C TYR A 47 4.35 -1.44 -6.10
N LEU A 48 4.27 -0.14 -5.83
CA LEU A 48 5.00 0.49 -4.74
C LEU A 48 3.99 0.97 -3.71
N LEU A 49 4.20 0.57 -2.46
CA LEU A 49 3.37 1.00 -1.34
C LEU A 49 4.19 1.97 -0.49
N GLU A 50 3.59 3.13 -0.21
CA GLU A 50 4.18 4.12 0.65
C GLU A 50 3.28 4.30 1.86
N ILE A 51 3.86 4.22 3.05
CA ILE A 51 3.13 4.36 4.32
C ILE A 51 3.69 5.56 5.04
N TRP A 52 2.79 6.48 5.42
CA TRP A 52 3.14 7.68 6.17
C TRP A 52 2.60 7.58 7.58
N HIS A 53 3.45 7.88 8.53
CA HIS A 53 3.06 7.93 9.93
C HIS A 53 3.96 8.90 10.66
N ASP A 54 3.35 9.86 11.35
CA ASP A 54 4.04 10.77 12.27
C ASP A 54 5.20 11.50 11.58
N GLY A 55 4.96 11.99 10.36
CA GLY A 55 5.95 12.74 9.61
C GLY A 55 7.02 11.90 8.95
N LYS A 56 6.96 10.59 9.09
CA LYS A 56 7.90 9.66 8.47
C LYS A 56 7.21 8.83 7.42
N PHE A 57 7.96 8.34 6.45
CA PHE A 57 7.40 7.45 5.45
C PHE A 57 8.27 6.23 5.22
N TYR A 58 7.63 5.17 4.78
CA TYR A 58 8.27 3.89 4.46
C TYR A 58 7.76 3.43 3.11
N ARG A 59 8.63 2.85 2.30
CA ARG A 59 8.27 2.33 0.99
C ARG A 59 8.57 0.85 0.91
N SER A 60 7.68 0.12 0.24
CA SER A 60 7.87 -1.30 -0.01
C SER A 60 7.41 -1.64 -1.41
N LYS A 61 8.11 -2.57 -2.05
CA LYS A 61 7.68 -3.14 -3.30
C LYS A 61 6.69 -4.26 -3.01
N ILE A 62 5.55 -4.23 -3.67
CA ILE A 62 4.47 -5.20 -3.49
C ILE A 62 4.31 -5.97 -4.80
N ILE A 63 4.26 -7.28 -4.70
CA ILE A 63 4.03 -8.16 -5.85
C ILE A 63 2.68 -8.81 -5.67
N LYS A 64 1.76 -8.56 -6.60
CA LYS A 64 0.46 -9.21 -6.62
C LYS A 64 0.47 -10.36 -7.59
N GLU A 65 0.07 -11.52 -7.11
CA GLU A 65 -0.04 -12.72 -7.92
C GLU A 65 -1.46 -13.24 -7.98
#